data_36efce07857a8e07d5de5e3333021d68
#
_entry.id   36efce07857a8e07d5de5e3333021d68
#
_cell.length_a   1.000
_cell.length_b   1.000
_cell.length_c   1.000
_cell.angle_alpha   90.00
_cell.angle_beta   90.00
_cell.angle_gamma   90.00
#
_symmetry.space_group_name_H-M   'P 1'
#
loop_
_entity.id
_entity.type
_entity.pdbx_description
1 polymer ?
#
loop_
_entity_poly.entity_id
_entity_poly.type
_entity_poly.pdbx_seq_one_letter_code
_entity_poly.pdbx_strand_id
1 'polypeptide(L)'
;LGDVYKRQICNIPHPSYKEEKISNYLVDFAKERKLEYYQDSLNNVIIIKEASKGYEDAAPIILQGHMDMVCEKTPDCDKNMDEDGLDLEVNGDFISAKGTTLGGDDGIAVAYALAILDDDSIAHPRLEFVCTVSEEVGMEGASSIDVSMLKGKKLLNMDSEEEGIMLASCAGGCSSRVTLK
;
A
#
# COMPACT_ATOMS: atom_id res chain seq x y z
N LEU A 1 3.93 -16.06 0.33
CA LEU A 1 3.54 -15.04 1.34
C LEU A 1 2.71 -13.91 0.73
N GLY A 2 3.05 -13.36 -0.45
CA GLY A 2 2.29 -12.28 -1.08
C GLY A 2 0.80 -12.60 -1.27
N ASP A 3 0.46 -13.79 -1.73
CA ASP A 3 -0.94 -14.24 -1.89
C ASP A 3 -1.71 -14.26 -0.57
N VAL A 4 -1.04 -14.61 0.53
CA VAL A 4 -1.67 -14.63 1.86
C VAL A 4 -2.04 -13.21 2.28
N TYR A 5 -1.09 -12.27 2.16
CA TYR A 5 -1.32 -10.87 2.51
C TYR A 5 -2.35 -10.22 1.61
N LYS A 6 -2.31 -10.47 0.29
CA LYS A 6 -3.33 -9.93 -0.63
C LYS A 6 -4.73 -10.40 -0.24
N ARG A 7 -4.90 -11.68 0.12
CA ARG A 7 -6.20 -12.21 0.59
C ARG A 7 -6.64 -11.54 1.90
N GLN A 8 -5.72 -11.29 2.82
CA GLN A 8 -6.03 -10.60 4.08
C GLN A 8 -6.48 -9.16 3.84
N ILE A 9 -5.74 -8.42 3.00
CA ILE A 9 -6.07 -7.04 2.60
C ILE A 9 -7.46 -6.98 1.96
N CYS A 10 -7.78 -7.88 1.04
CA CYS A 10 -9.08 -7.94 0.38
C CYS A 10 -10.26 -8.19 1.33
N ASN A 11 -10.03 -8.71 2.54
CA ASN A 11 -11.07 -8.86 3.55
C ASN A 11 -11.32 -7.58 4.37
N ILE A 12 -10.50 -6.56 4.20
CA ILE A 12 -10.58 -5.30 4.93
C ILE A 12 -11.11 -4.24 3.96
N PRO A 13 -12.29 -3.64 4.18
CA PRO A 13 -12.74 -2.51 3.37
C PRO A 13 -11.79 -1.32 3.52
N HIS A 14 -11.34 -0.77 2.39
CA HIS A 14 -10.36 0.32 2.38
C HIS A 14 -10.56 1.31 1.21
N PRO A 15 -11.81 1.82 1.02
CA PRO A 15 -12.01 2.87 0.04
C PRO A 15 -11.28 4.15 0.45
N SER A 16 -10.95 5.00 -0.52
CA SER A 16 -10.36 6.32 -0.27
C SER A 16 -11.20 7.09 0.75
N TYR A 17 -10.53 7.82 1.65
CA TYR A 17 -11.09 8.52 2.83
C TYR A 17 -11.62 7.62 3.96
N LYS A 18 -11.50 6.30 3.87
CA LYS A 18 -11.96 5.35 4.91
C LYS A 18 -10.92 4.26 5.21
N GLU A 19 -9.65 4.64 5.19
CA GLU A 19 -8.52 3.73 5.28
C GLU A 19 -8.18 3.33 6.74
N GLU A 20 -8.89 3.83 7.75
CA GLU A 20 -8.58 3.57 9.16
C GLU A 20 -8.43 2.07 9.47
N LYS A 21 -9.29 1.22 8.90
CA LYS A 21 -9.27 -0.22 9.17
C LYS A 21 -7.99 -0.88 8.65
N ILE A 22 -7.62 -0.57 7.41
CA ILE A 22 -6.40 -1.13 6.81
C ILE A 22 -5.15 -0.51 7.42
N SER A 23 -5.16 0.77 7.74
CA SER A 23 -4.07 1.43 8.45
C SER A 23 -3.80 0.77 9.80
N ASN A 24 -4.85 0.50 10.59
CA ASN A 24 -4.74 -0.20 11.86
C ASN A 24 -4.24 -1.64 11.68
N TYR A 25 -4.67 -2.34 10.63
CA TYR A 25 -4.13 -3.66 10.29
C TYR A 25 -2.62 -3.62 10.04
N LEU A 26 -2.11 -2.62 9.31
CA LEU A 26 -0.67 -2.43 9.08
C LEU A 26 0.09 -2.15 10.38
N VAL A 27 -0.48 -1.34 11.26
CA VAL A 27 0.08 -1.07 12.60
C VAL A 27 0.12 -2.34 13.44
N ASP A 28 -0.94 -3.15 13.44
CA ASP A 28 -0.98 -4.39 14.20
C ASP A 28 -0.01 -5.43 13.62
N PHE A 29 0.13 -5.50 12.30
CA PHE A 29 1.17 -6.29 11.64
C PHE A 29 2.57 -5.93 12.16
N ALA A 30 2.88 -4.64 12.24
CA ALA A 30 4.18 -4.17 12.74
C ALA A 30 4.40 -4.51 14.22
N LYS A 31 3.38 -4.31 15.06
CA LYS A 31 3.44 -4.64 16.52
C LYS A 31 3.69 -6.14 16.75
N GLU A 32 2.96 -7.01 16.05
CA GLU A 32 3.12 -8.47 16.18
C GLU A 32 4.54 -8.93 15.86
N ARG A 33 5.21 -8.25 14.92
CA ARG A 33 6.58 -8.55 14.48
C ARG A 33 7.64 -7.74 15.19
N LYS A 34 7.22 -6.89 16.12
CA LYS A 34 8.11 -5.98 16.88
C LYS A 34 8.92 -5.05 15.98
N LEU A 35 8.34 -4.64 14.86
CA LEU A 35 8.89 -3.66 13.96
C LEU A 35 8.59 -2.25 14.47
N GLU A 36 9.50 -1.32 14.22
CA GLU A 36 9.24 0.10 14.43
C GLU A 36 8.21 0.58 13.43
N TYR A 37 7.25 1.39 13.88
CA TYR A 37 6.22 1.95 13.03
C TYR A 37 5.83 3.36 13.45
N TYR A 38 5.27 4.09 12.50
CA TYR A 38 4.65 5.39 12.68
C TYR A 38 3.31 5.41 11.95
N GLN A 39 2.29 5.97 12.59
CA GLN A 39 0.97 6.23 11.99
C GLN A 39 0.61 7.68 12.27
N ASP A 40 0.29 8.43 11.22
CA ASP A 40 -0.11 9.83 11.37
C ASP A 40 -1.63 10.01 11.56
N SER A 41 -2.07 11.26 11.71
CA SER A 41 -3.48 11.59 11.92
C SER A 41 -4.36 11.38 10.67
N LEU A 42 -3.76 11.21 9.49
CA LEU A 42 -4.46 10.89 8.26
C LEU A 42 -4.50 9.38 8.00
N ASN A 43 -3.89 8.57 8.87
CA ASN A 43 -3.73 7.13 8.73
C ASN A 43 -2.65 6.68 7.72
N ASN A 44 -1.73 7.55 7.28
CA ASN A 44 -0.52 7.08 6.63
C ASN A 44 0.30 6.20 7.59
N VAL A 45 0.95 5.17 7.09
CA VAL A 45 1.76 4.26 7.91
C VAL A 45 3.17 4.15 7.34
N ILE A 46 4.17 4.24 8.23
CA ILE A 46 5.56 3.88 7.93
C ILE A 46 5.93 2.69 8.81
N ILE A 47 6.50 1.63 8.22
CA ILE A 47 7.02 0.48 8.95
C ILE A 47 8.50 0.33 8.62
N ILE A 48 9.31 0.13 9.65
CA ILE A 48 10.77 0.05 9.53
C ILE A 48 11.22 -1.34 9.98
N LYS A 49 11.99 -2.00 9.11
CA LYS A 49 12.73 -3.23 9.44
C LYS A 49 14.22 -2.94 9.34
N GLU A 50 14.94 -3.09 10.45
CA GLU A 50 16.38 -2.88 10.47
C GLU A 50 17.11 -3.91 9.59
N ALA A 51 18.32 -3.57 9.12
CA ALA A 51 19.09 -4.41 8.23
C ALA A 51 19.35 -5.81 8.81
N SER A 52 19.32 -6.82 7.96
CA SER A 52 19.76 -8.15 8.33
C SER A 52 21.28 -8.19 8.54
N LYS A 53 21.72 -9.21 9.30
CA LYS A 53 23.16 -9.39 9.60
C LYS A 53 24.02 -9.38 8.34
N GLY A 54 25.02 -8.49 8.34
CA GLY A 54 25.96 -8.30 7.21
C GLY A 54 25.50 -7.26 6.19
N TYR A 55 24.35 -6.61 6.40
CA TYR A 55 23.84 -5.54 5.55
C TYR A 55 23.65 -4.21 6.29
N GLU A 56 24.20 -4.10 7.50
CA GLU A 56 24.04 -2.94 8.39
C GLU A 56 24.58 -1.64 7.77
N ASP A 57 25.64 -1.76 6.97
CA ASP A 57 26.27 -0.62 6.28
C ASP A 57 25.70 -0.38 4.87
N ALA A 58 24.76 -1.22 4.41
CA ALA A 58 24.13 -1.04 3.12
C ALA A 58 23.12 0.12 3.16
N ALA A 59 23.01 0.86 2.05
CA ALA A 59 22.11 2.00 1.96
C ALA A 59 20.66 1.56 2.16
N PRO A 60 19.89 2.24 3.04
CA PRO A 60 18.47 1.94 3.25
C PRO A 60 17.65 2.09 1.96
N ILE A 61 16.60 1.28 1.85
CA ILE A 61 15.68 1.29 0.72
C ILE A 61 14.26 1.61 1.23
N ILE A 62 13.59 2.52 0.55
CA ILE A 62 12.19 2.83 0.76
C ILE A 62 11.36 2.01 -0.22
N LEU A 63 10.38 1.27 0.30
CA LEU A 63 9.29 0.65 -0.46
C LEU A 63 8.07 1.54 -0.31
N GLN A 64 7.37 1.85 -1.38
CA GLN A 64 6.22 2.74 -1.31
C GLN A 64 5.05 2.16 -2.12
N GLY A 65 3.87 2.30 -1.57
CA GLY A 65 2.58 2.03 -2.19
C GLY A 65 1.47 2.77 -1.45
N HIS A 66 0.25 2.71 -1.96
CA HIS A 66 -0.92 3.27 -1.29
C HIS A 66 -1.87 2.18 -0.80
N MET A 67 -2.64 2.48 0.25
CA MET A 67 -3.52 1.48 0.87
C MET A 67 -4.97 1.60 0.46
N ASP A 68 -5.39 2.71 -0.11
CA ASP A 68 -6.74 2.89 -0.60
C ASP A 68 -6.95 2.21 -1.97
N MET A 69 -8.19 2.03 -2.34
CA MET A 69 -8.59 1.50 -3.64
C MET A 69 -9.85 2.18 -4.15
N VAL A 70 -9.99 2.24 -5.46
CA VAL A 70 -11.25 2.58 -6.13
C VAL A 70 -12.28 1.49 -5.85
N CYS A 71 -13.39 1.86 -5.22
CA CYS A 71 -14.45 0.95 -4.84
C CYS A 71 -15.65 1.06 -5.77
N GLU A 72 -15.66 0.23 -6.82
CA GLU A 72 -16.75 0.12 -7.78
C GLU A 72 -17.36 -1.29 -7.74
N LYS A 73 -18.65 -1.39 -8.10
CA LYS A 73 -19.37 -2.65 -8.15
C LYS A 73 -20.35 -2.72 -9.31
N THR A 74 -20.67 -3.93 -9.74
CA THR A 74 -21.70 -4.15 -10.75
C THR A 74 -23.10 -3.86 -10.17
N PRO A 75 -24.10 -3.48 -11.00
CA PRO A 75 -25.44 -3.13 -10.51
C PRO A 75 -26.18 -4.25 -9.74
N ASP A 76 -25.80 -5.49 -9.99
CA ASP A 76 -26.37 -6.70 -9.36
C ASP A 76 -25.57 -7.15 -8.11
N CYS A 77 -24.55 -6.43 -7.71
CA CYS A 77 -23.76 -6.71 -6.51
C CYS A 77 -24.33 -5.94 -5.30
N ASP A 78 -24.74 -6.70 -4.27
CA ASP A 78 -25.34 -6.14 -3.07
C ASP A 78 -24.34 -5.69 -2.01
N LYS A 79 -23.02 -5.90 -2.22
CA LYS A 79 -21.99 -5.54 -1.24
C LYS A 79 -21.99 -4.06 -0.89
N ASN A 80 -21.78 -3.78 0.38
CA ASN A 80 -21.41 -2.46 0.88
C ASN A 80 -19.90 -2.33 0.88
N MET A 81 -19.33 -1.64 -0.09
CA MET A 81 -17.86 -1.50 -0.26
C MET A 81 -17.18 -0.78 0.92
N ASP A 82 -17.92 -0.12 1.79
CA ASP A 82 -17.41 0.52 3.01
C ASP A 82 -17.27 -0.45 4.19
N GLU A 83 -17.97 -1.58 4.15
CA GLU A 83 -18.10 -2.49 5.30
C GLU A 83 -17.74 -3.92 4.99
N ASP A 84 -17.97 -4.36 3.74
CA ASP A 84 -17.79 -5.75 3.34
C ASP A 84 -16.41 -5.98 2.69
N GLY A 85 -15.77 -7.10 3.02
CA GLY A 85 -14.62 -7.59 2.29
C GLY A 85 -14.98 -8.08 0.88
N LEU A 86 -13.97 -8.29 0.04
CA LEU A 86 -14.13 -8.72 -1.34
C LEU A 86 -14.29 -10.25 -1.43
N ASP A 87 -15.15 -10.72 -2.32
CA ASP A 87 -15.28 -12.13 -2.67
C ASP A 87 -14.30 -12.48 -3.78
N LEU A 88 -13.16 -13.02 -3.39
CA LEU A 88 -12.11 -13.40 -4.33
C LEU A 88 -12.48 -14.67 -5.11
N GLU A 89 -12.19 -14.67 -6.40
CA GLU A 89 -12.24 -15.85 -7.25
C GLU A 89 -10.93 -16.04 -8.01
N VAL A 90 -10.60 -17.30 -8.26
CA VAL A 90 -9.43 -17.69 -9.06
C VAL A 90 -9.92 -18.25 -10.38
N ASN A 91 -9.49 -17.65 -11.48
CA ASN A 91 -9.82 -18.06 -12.82
C ASN A 91 -8.54 -18.28 -13.64
N GLY A 92 -8.08 -19.52 -13.71
CA GLY A 92 -6.78 -19.86 -14.28
C GLY A 92 -5.65 -19.19 -13.49
N ASP A 93 -4.87 -18.37 -14.16
CA ASP A 93 -3.73 -17.66 -13.58
C ASP A 93 -4.10 -16.29 -12.98
N PHE A 94 -5.39 -15.92 -13.01
CA PHE A 94 -5.87 -14.64 -12.54
C PHE A 94 -6.63 -14.75 -11.22
N ILE A 95 -6.47 -13.73 -10.38
CA ILE A 95 -7.31 -13.50 -9.20
C ILE A 95 -8.18 -12.27 -9.52
N SER A 96 -9.47 -12.39 -9.31
CA SER A 96 -10.45 -11.30 -9.45
C SER A 96 -11.36 -11.22 -8.23
N ALA A 97 -12.15 -10.16 -8.15
CA ALA A 97 -13.21 -10.02 -7.16
C ALA A 97 -14.57 -10.12 -7.85
N LYS A 98 -15.48 -10.88 -7.24
CA LYS A 98 -16.80 -11.14 -7.83
C LYS A 98 -17.70 -9.93 -7.70
N GLY A 99 -18.02 -9.33 -8.85
CA GLY A 99 -18.94 -8.20 -8.93
C GLY A 99 -18.41 -6.86 -8.41
N THR A 100 -17.10 -6.78 -8.08
CA THR A 100 -16.46 -5.57 -7.57
C THR A 100 -15.09 -5.36 -8.19
N THR A 101 -14.51 -4.17 -7.99
CA THR A 101 -13.07 -3.94 -8.15
C THR A 101 -12.26 -4.82 -7.20
N LEU A 102 -11.02 -5.14 -7.53
CA LEU A 102 -10.12 -6.00 -6.74
C LEU A 102 -9.18 -5.20 -5.82
N GLY A 103 -8.89 -3.94 -6.16
CA GLY A 103 -7.81 -3.18 -5.50
C GLY A 103 -6.45 -3.83 -5.73
N GLY A 104 -6.19 -4.27 -6.96
CA GLY A 104 -4.86 -4.73 -7.38
C GLY A 104 -3.86 -3.60 -7.28
N ASP A 105 -4.26 -2.48 -7.80
CA ASP A 105 -3.76 -1.14 -7.60
C ASP A 105 -4.29 -0.59 -6.25
N ASP A 106 -3.46 -0.33 -5.24
CA ASP A 106 -2.06 -0.75 -5.16
C ASP A 106 -1.87 -1.81 -4.04
N GLY A 107 -2.94 -2.57 -3.76
CA GLY A 107 -2.93 -3.62 -2.75
C GLY A 107 -1.88 -4.71 -3.02
N ILE A 108 -1.35 -4.80 -4.24
CA ILE A 108 -0.26 -5.72 -4.55
C ILE A 108 1.07 -5.22 -3.95
N ALA A 109 1.35 -3.93 -4.02
CA ALA A 109 2.52 -3.34 -3.40
C ALA A 109 2.49 -3.52 -1.88
N VAL A 110 1.32 -3.27 -1.26
CA VAL A 110 1.15 -3.52 0.18
C VAL A 110 1.42 -4.98 0.51
N ALA A 111 0.87 -5.92 -0.25
CA ALA A 111 1.08 -7.35 -0.03
C ALA A 111 2.55 -7.78 -0.18
N TYR A 112 3.26 -7.26 -1.18
CA TYR A 112 4.69 -7.52 -1.36
C TYR A 112 5.54 -6.93 -0.22
N ALA A 113 5.27 -5.69 0.17
CA ALA A 113 5.97 -5.07 1.27
C ALA A 113 5.80 -5.88 2.57
N LEU A 114 4.57 -6.28 2.90
CA LEU A 114 4.30 -7.10 4.08
C LEU A 114 5.02 -8.47 4.00
N ALA A 115 5.02 -9.11 2.83
CA ALA A 115 5.72 -10.38 2.65
C ALA A 115 7.23 -10.27 2.86
N ILE A 116 7.85 -9.19 2.37
CA ILE A 116 9.28 -8.91 2.55
C ILE A 116 9.59 -8.58 4.01
N LEU A 117 8.72 -7.79 4.66
CA LEU A 117 8.89 -7.42 6.06
C LEU A 117 8.70 -8.62 7.01
N ASP A 118 7.88 -9.61 6.64
CA ASP A 118 7.63 -10.81 7.44
C ASP A 118 8.70 -11.89 7.28
N ASP A 119 9.44 -11.89 6.19
CA ASP A 119 10.42 -12.94 5.89
C ASP A 119 11.80 -12.59 6.47
N ASP A 120 12.19 -13.29 7.53
CA ASP A 120 13.50 -13.14 8.14
C ASP A 120 14.61 -13.92 7.41
N SER A 121 14.28 -14.71 6.40
CA SER A 121 15.25 -15.45 5.58
C SER A 121 15.85 -14.61 4.46
N ILE A 122 15.22 -13.53 4.09
CA ILE A 122 15.70 -12.61 3.04
C ILE A 122 16.79 -11.70 3.62
N ALA A 123 17.96 -11.69 2.99
CA ALA A 123 19.01 -10.73 3.32
C ALA A 123 18.66 -9.35 2.74
N HIS A 124 18.64 -8.31 3.59
CA HIS A 124 18.19 -6.98 3.20
C HIS A 124 18.90 -5.86 3.96
N PRO A 125 19.05 -4.66 3.36
CA PRO A 125 19.42 -3.44 4.09
C PRO A 125 18.27 -3.00 5.00
N ARG A 126 18.42 -1.90 5.72
CA ARG A 126 17.26 -1.27 6.39
C ARG A 126 16.17 -1.01 5.35
N LEU A 127 14.97 -1.52 5.62
CA LEU A 127 13.77 -1.34 4.81
C LEU A 127 12.84 -0.34 5.50
N GLU A 128 12.27 0.56 4.71
CA GLU A 128 11.35 1.60 5.16
C GLU A 128 10.10 1.52 4.26
N PHE A 129 9.07 0.86 4.72
CA PHE A 129 7.81 0.77 3.97
C PHE A 129 6.94 1.97 4.28
N VAL A 130 6.65 2.76 3.28
CA VAL A 130 5.76 3.92 3.33
C VAL A 130 4.46 3.58 2.63
N CYS A 131 3.37 3.54 3.37
CA CYS A 131 2.04 3.25 2.85
C CYS A 131 1.14 4.48 3.04
N THR A 132 0.74 5.09 1.93
CA THR A 132 -0.02 6.33 1.94
C THR A 132 -1.51 6.08 1.81
N VAL A 133 -2.32 7.07 2.17
CA VAL A 133 -3.77 7.07 2.04
C VAL A 133 -4.22 8.00 0.92
N SER A 134 -5.44 7.77 0.41
CA SER A 134 -6.16 8.69 -0.50
C SER A 134 -5.33 9.09 -1.72
N GLU A 135 -4.63 8.12 -2.31
CA GLU A 135 -3.86 8.30 -3.56
C GLU A 135 -4.81 8.55 -4.72
N GLU A 136 -5.82 7.70 -4.87
CA GLU A 136 -6.82 7.65 -5.95
C GLU A 136 -7.66 8.93 -6.07
N VAL A 137 -7.67 9.76 -5.05
CA VAL A 137 -8.46 11.00 -4.96
C VAL A 137 -7.60 12.27 -4.90
N GLY A 138 -6.29 12.15 -5.15
CA GLY A 138 -5.40 13.30 -5.30
C GLY A 138 -4.14 13.29 -4.45
N MET A 139 -3.67 12.11 -3.99
CA MET A 139 -2.43 11.93 -3.23
C MET A 139 -2.36 12.75 -1.94
N GLU A 140 -3.50 12.87 -1.22
CA GLU A 140 -3.58 13.69 -0.01
C GLU A 140 -2.65 13.17 1.09
N GLY A 141 -2.56 11.86 1.25
CA GLY A 141 -1.65 11.22 2.20
C GLY A 141 -0.19 11.52 1.90
N ALA A 142 0.23 11.31 0.66
CA ALA A 142 1.61 11.55 0.22
C ALA A 142 2.02 13.02 0.36
N SER A 143 1.08 13.95 0.18
CA SER A 143 1.33 15.39 0.33
C SER A 143 1.50 15.84 1.78
N SER A 144 1.09 15.02 2.75
CA SER A 144 1.00 15.42 4.17
C SER A 144 1.89 14.61 5.10
N ILE A 145 2.37 13.43 4.68
CA ILE A 145 3.15 12.53 5.51
C ILE A 145 4.50 13.12 5.93
N ASP A 146 4.85 12.98 7.22
CA ASP A 146 6.18 13.33 7.72
C ASP A 146 7.18 12.22 7.39
N VAL A 147 8.10 12.53 6.50
CA VAL A 147 9.16 11.62 6.05
C VAL A 147 10.51 11.87 6.74
N SER A 148 10.55 12.70 7.77
CA SER A 148 11.80 13.11 8.46
C SER A 148 12.55 11.92 9.11
N MET A 149 11.85 10.84 9.43
CA MET A 149 12.42 9.62 9.99
C MET A 149 13.10 8.70 8.97
N LEU A 150 12.83 8.91 7.68
CA LEU A 150 13.38 8.07 6.61
C LEU A 150 14.87 8.37 6.41
N LYS A 151 15.66 7.32 6.25
CA LYS A 151 17.10 7.37 5.95
C LYS A 151 17.41 7.01 4.50
N GLY A 152 16.48 6.29 3.86
CA GLY A 152 16.62 5.87 2.47
C GLY A 152 16.73 7.03 1.49
N LYS A 153 17.53 6.83 0.45
CA LYS A 153 17.66 7.77 -0.70
C LYS A 153 17.23 7.13 -2.01
N LYS A 154 16.85 5.85 -1.96
CA LYS A 154 16.30 5.10 -3.09
C LYS A 154 14.91 4.67 -2.70
N LEU A 155 13.93 5.03 -3.53
CA LEU A 155 12.54 4.68 -3.36
C LEU A 155 12.14 3.77 -4.52
N LEU A 156 11.49 2.65 -4.18
CA LEU A 156 10.80 1.78 -5.11
C LEU A 156 9.30 2.01 -4.91
N ASN A 157 8.70 2.74 -5.81
CA ASN A 157 7.25 2.82 -5.94
C ASN A 157 6.79 1.60 -6.74
N MET A 158 5.82 0.87 -6.21
CA MET A 158 5.34 -0.38 -6.81
C MET A 158 3.99 -0.21 -7.50
N ASP A 159 3.57 1.02 -7.67
CA ASP A 159 2.35 1.46 -8.31
C ASP A 159 2.61 1.68 -9.81
N SER A 160 2.81 0.59 -10.54
CA SER A 160 3.08 0.59 -11.99
C SER A 160 2.42 -0.61 -12.65
N GLU A 161 1.76 -0.39 -13.79
CA GLU A 161 0.88 -1.35 -14.43
C GLU A 161 1.58 -2.32 -15.39
N GLU A 162 2.77 -2.01 -15.89
CA GLU A 162 3.44 -2.80 -16.93
C GLU A 162 4.50 -3.73 -16.37
N GLU A 163 4.27 -5.03 -16.50
CA GLU A 163 5.21 -6.06 -16.05
C GLU A 163 6.59 -5.92 -16.71
N GLY A 164 7.62 -5.91 -15.88
CA GLY A 164 9.02 -5.84 -16.34
C GLY A 164 9.48 -4.46 -16.78
N ILE A 165 8.65 -3.43 -16.66
CA ILE A 165 9.01 -2.04 -16.98
C ILE A 165 9.27 -1.26 -15.68
N MET A 166 10.43 -0.62 -15.60
CA MET A 166 10.77 0.31 -14.53
C MET A 166 10.68 1.74 -15.04
N LEU A 167 9.71 2.50 -14.56
CA LEU A 167 9.58 3.92 -14.87
C LEU A 167 10.53 4.74 -13.99
N ALA A 168 11.36 5.56 -14.60
CA ALA A 168 12.34 6.39 -13.90
C ALA A 168 11.88 7.86 -13.77
N SER A 169 10.76 8.22 -14.39
CA SER A 169 10.18 9.58 -14.35
C SER A 169 8.71 9.54 -14.73
N CYS A 170 7.96 10.55 -14.31
CA CYS A 170 6.59 10.77 -14.74
C CYS A 170 6.38 12.24 -15.11
N ALA A 171 5.32 12.51 -15.87
CA ALA A 171 4.87 13.86 -16.15
C ALA A 171 4.16 14.43 -14.92
N GLY A 172 4.41 15.71 -14.60
CA GLY A 172 3.68 16.40 -13.54
C GLY A 172 2.22 16.69 -13.95
N GLY A 173 1.35 16.79 -12.97
CA GLY A 173 -0.05 17.21 -13.13
C GLY A 173 -0.35 18.48 -12.35
N CYS A 174 -1.36 19.22 -12.77
CA CYS A 174 -1.87 20.39 -12.07
C CYS A 174 -3.39 20.48 -12.23
N SER A 175 -4.10 20.69 -11.13
CA SER A 175 -5.52 20.99 -11.13
C SER A 175 -5.76 22.47 -10.85
N SER A 176 -6.61 23.12 -11.65
CA SER A 176 -6.99 24.52 -11.45
C SER A 176 -8.50 24.63 -11.29
N ARG A 177 -8.95 25.33 -10.23
CA ARG A 177 -10.35 25.65 -10.02
C ARG A 177 -10.59 27.13 -10.29
N VAL A 178 -11.43 27.44 -11.26
CA VAL A 178 -11.85 28.81 -11.57
C VAL A 178 -13.30 29.02 -11.12
N THR A 179 -13.53 30.06 -10.31
CA THR A 179 -14.88 30.45 -9.87
C THR A 179 -15.23 31.81 -10.46
N LEU A 180 -16.26 31.84 -11.26
CA LEU A 180 -16.86 33.10 -11.75
C LEU A 180 -17.98 33.52 -10.77
N LYS A 181 -17.98 34.78 -10.37
CA LYS A 181 -19.01 35.40 -9.55
C LYS A 181 -20.01 36.13 -10.44
#